data_719bfee30afcac59d53476f4224ea4ac
#
_entry.id   719bfee30afcac59d53476f4224ea4ac
#
_cell.length_a   1.000
_cell.length_b   1.000
_cell.length_c   1.000
_cell.angle_alpha   90.00
_cell.angle_beta   90.00
_cell.angle_gamma   90.00
#
_symmetry.space_group_name_H-M   'P 1'
#
loop_
_entity.id
_entity.type
_entity.pdbx_description
1 polymer ?
#
loop_
_entity_poly.entity_id
_entity_poly.type
_entity_poly.pdbx_seq_one_letter_code
_entity_poly.pdbx_strand_id
1 'polypeptide(L)'
;MTRIGCRAHDYGKLPAAELAAVLHAKGYTGAQLAMPRGIAGIADFAHITGEQLAEIRTAFAAQDVEISVLSCYQDLSAPDADARRAAVDAVKRTLGYAKVLGAKMVGSETAWGPCTDEEKAARRPLMLDSIARITEEAARLDAVFAVESVDVHPLCTPELLREVLDAAADEAHCRVIFDPVNLFC
;
A
#
# COMPACT_ATOMS: atom_id res chain seq x y z
N MET A 1 -15.24 17.78 7.42
CA MET A 1 -14.45 18.43 6.35
C MET A 1 -13.77 17.34 5.55
N THR A 2 -13.86 17.34 4.22
CA THR A 2 -13.19 16.34 3.38
C THR A 2 -11.68 16.57 3.46
N ARG A 3 -10.91 15.52 3.77
CA ARG A 3 -9.45 15.58 3.73
C ARG A 3 -8.98 15.42 2.29
N ILE A 4 -8.01 16.23 1.88
CA ILE A 4 -7.38 16.14 0.56
C ILE A 4 -5.95 15.68 0.77
N GLY A 5 -5.60 14.59 0.11
CA GLY A 5 -4.26 14.01 0.17
C GLY A 5 -3.59 13.99 -1.20
N CYS A 6 -2.33 13.60 -1.20
CA CYS A 6 -1.53 13.39 -2.40
C CYS A 6 -0.58 12.20 -2.24
N ARG A 7 -0.01 11.77 -3.36
CA ARG A 7 1.12 10.82 -3.36
C ARG A 7 2.38 11.57 -2.91
N ALA A 8 2.79 11.35 -1.66
CA ALA A 8 3.91 12.09 -1.04
C ALA A 8 5.23 11.94 -1.81
N HIS A 9 5.49 10.74 -2.37
CA HIS A 9 6.72 10.46 -3.11
C HIS A 9 6.81 11.15 -4.48
N ASP A 10 5.76 11.80 -4.97
CA ASP A 10 5.82 12.65 -6.17
C ASP A 10 6.54 13.98 -5.90
N TYR A 11 6.75 14.33 -4.63
CA TYR A 11 7.53 15.49 -4.20
C TYR A 11 9.02 15.19 -4.01
N GLY A 12 9.45 13.98 -4.37
CA GLY A 12 10.84 13.54 -4.27
C GLY A 12 11.15 12.78 -2.97
N LYS A 13 12.39 12.33 -2.87
CA LYS A 13 12.90 11.58 -1.71
C LYS A 13 13.57 12.55 -0.74
N LEU A 14 12.84 12.96 0.29
CA LEU A 14 13.21 14.02 1.23
C LEU A 14 13.33 13.46 2.67
N PRO A 15 14.05 14.16 3.58
CA PRO A 15 13.91 13.94 5.02
C PRO A 15 12.45 14.04 5.45
N ALA A 16 12.02 13.22 6.42
CA ALA A 16 10.62 13.13 6.83
C ALA A 16 10.00 14.48 7.21
N ALA A 17 10.76 15.31 7.96
CA ALA A 17 10.30 16.64 8.37
C ALA A 17 10.11 17.61 7.18
N GLU A 18 11.02 17.55 6.21
CA GLU A 18 10.95 18.38 5.01
C GLU A 18 9.78 17.97 4.12
N LEU A 19 9.60 16.65 3.89
CA LEU A 19 8.47 16.15 3.12
C LEU A 19 7.13 16.56 3.73
N ALA A 20 6.96 16.35 5.04
CA ALA A 20 5.73 16.71 5.73
C ALA A 20 5.45 18.22 5.64
N ALA A 21 6.48 19.09 5.80
CA ALA A 21 6.36 20.53 5.67
C ALA A 21 5.97 20.96 4.25
N VAL A 22 6.54 20.32 3.21
CA VAL A 22 6.17 20.58 1.80
C VAL A 22 4.71 20.25 1.56
N LEU A 23 4.22 19.12 2.05
CA LEU A 23 2.82 18.71 1.88
C LEU A 23 1.87 19.67 2.59
N HIS A 24 2.16 20.03 3.84
CA HIS A 24 1.39 21.02 4.61
C HIS A 24 1.33 22.37 3.90
N ALA A 25 2.47 22.89 3.44
CA ALA A 25 2.54 24.18 2.74
C ALA A 25 1.71 24.22 1.45
N LYS A 26 1.44 23.07 0.83
CA LYS A 26 0.56 22.91 -0.33
C LYS A 26 -0.91 22.70 0.04
N GLY A 27 -1.24 22.67 1.32
CA GLY A 27 -2.61 22.52 1.82
C GLY A 27 -3.10 21.07 1.91
N TYR A 28 -2.23 20.07 1.79
CA TYR A 28 -2.62 18.68 1.98
C TYR A 28 -2.74 18.33 3.47
N THR A 29 -3.78 17.57 3.79
CA THR A 29 -4.05 17.07 5.14
C THR A 29 -3.95 15.54 5.21
N GLY A 30 -3.62 14.87 4.10
CA GLY A 30 -3.40 13.45 4.01
C GLY A 30 -2.31 13.11 3.00
N ALA A 31 -1.70 11.95 3.17
CA ALA A 31 -0.63 11.47 2.31
C ALA A 31 -0.77 9.97 2.03
N GLN A 32 -0.54 9.59 0.77
CA GLN A 32 -0.16 8.25 0.38
C GLN A 32 1.38 8.20 0.38
N LEU A 33 1.96 7.43 1.28
CA LEU A 33 3.41 7.40 1.51
C LEU A 33 4.01 6.04 1.14
N ALA A 34 4.87 6.00 0.14
CA ALA A 34 5.78 4.89 -0.13
C ALA A 34 7.15 5.22 0.48
N MET A 35 7.45 4.72 1.69
CA MET A 35 8.64 5.13 2.46
C MET A 35 9.95 5.01 1.67
N PRO A 36 10.25 3.89 0.96
CA PRO A 36 11.49 3.78 0.19
C PRO A 36 11.61 4.77 -0.96
N ARG A 37 10.48 5.30 -1.45
CA ARG A 37 10.44 6.27 -2.56
C ARG A 37 10.43 7.72 -2.06
N GLY A 38 9.80 7.96 -0.89
CA GLY A 38 9.56 9.32 -0.39
C GLY A 38 10.45 9.77 0.75
N ILE A 39 11.04 8.84 1.54
CA ILE A 39 11.81 9.20 2.74
C ILE A 39 13.31 8.96 2.51
N ALA A 40 14.08 10.02 2.65
CA ALA A 40 15.54 9.93 2.61
C ALA A 40 16.08 9.00 3.72
N GLY A 41 17.08 8.19 3.40
CA GLY A 41 17.66 7.22 4.34
C GLY A 41 16.89 5.90 4.45
N ILE A 42 15.74 5.73 3.78
CA ILE A 42 15.03 4.44 3.69
C ILE A 42 15.24 3.85 2.30
N ALA A 43 15.88 2.68 2.22
CA ALA A 43 16.16 1.99 0.97
C ALA A 43 15.07 0.99 0.58
N ASP A 44 14.54 0.25 1.55
CA ASP A 44 13.59 -0.84 1.35
C ASP A 44 12.65 -0.99 2.57
N PHE A 45 11.71 -1.92 2.49
CA PHE A 45 10.79 -2.23 3.60
C PHE A 45 11.35 -3.23 4.62
N ALA A 46 12.51 -3.84 4.37
CA ALA A 46 13.04 -4.88 5.25
C ALA A 46 13.84 -4.30 6.43
N HIS A 47 14.46 -3.13 6.24
CA HIS A 47 15.46 -2.59 7.14
C HIS A 47 15.05 -1.24 7.76
N ILE A 48 13.75 -1.01 7.98
CA ILE A 48 13.27 0.21 8.63
C ILE A 48 13.33 0.03 10.15
N THR A 49 14.03 0.96 10.82
CA THR A 49 14.20 0.91 12.28
C THR A 49 13.02 1.56 13.01
N GLY A 50 12.86 1.23 14.30
CA GLY A 50 11.88 1.88 15.16
C GLY A 50 12.11 3.39 15.31
N GLU A 51 13.37 3.84 15.29
CA GLU A 51 13.75 5.25 15.33
C GLU A 51 13.27 5.99 14.08
N GLN A 52 13.50 5.42 12.89
CA GLN A 52 13.01 5.98 11.63
C GLN A 52 11.49 6.08 11.59
N LEU A 53 10.77 5.06 12.08
CA LEU A 53 9.32 5.10 12.17
C LEU A 53 8.85 6.20 13.14
N ALA A 54 9.50 6.35 14.29
CA ALA A 54 9.17 7.38 15.27
C ALA A 54 9.43 8.79 14.70
N GLU A 55 10.53 8.99 13.97
CA GLU A 55 10.85 10.23 13.28
C GLU A 55 9.77 10.59 12.26
N ILE A 56 9.41 9.66 11.37
CA ILE A 56 8.35 9.88 10.35
C ILE A 56 7.03 10.24 11.03
N ARG A 57 6.61 9.46 12.03
CA ARG A 57 5.36 9.74 12.76
C ARG A 57 5.36 11.14 13.36
N THR A 58 6.44 11.52 14.02
CA THR A 58 6.56 12.84 14.66
C THR A 58 6.53 13.96 13.62
N ALA A 59 7.26 13.81 12.51
CA ALA A 59 7.33 14.79 11.45
C ALA A 59 5.95 15.06 10.80
N PHE A 60 5.23 14.01 10.45
CA PHE A 60 3.91 14.12 9.83
C PHE A 60 2.86 14.67 10.81
N ALA A 61 2.88 14.22 12.07
CA ALA A 61 2.00 14.74 13.12
C ALA A 61 2.23 16.24 13.40
N ALA A 62 3.49 16.71 13.41
CA ALA A 62 3.83 18.10 13.64
C ALA A 62 3.28 19.04 12.55
N GLN A 63 2.97 18.54 11.38
CA GLN A 63 2.41 19.29 10.24
C GLN A 63 0.90 19.03 10.03
N ASP A 64 0.24 18.27 10.92
CA ASP A 64 -1.17 17.84 10.77
C ASP A 64 -1.44 17.15 9.40
N VAL A 65 -0.47 16.39 8.91
CA VAL A 65 -0.60 15.57 7.71
C VAL A 65 -0.76 14.10 8.11
N GLU A 66 -1.94 13.54 7.88
CA GLU A 66 -2.23 12.13 8.17
C GLU A 66 -1.58 11.21 7.11
N ILE A 67 -0.99 10.11 7.51
CA ILE A 67 -0.63 9.04 6.57
C ILE A 67 -1.90 8.21 6.32
N SER A 68 -2.61 8.54 5.25
CA SER A 68 -3.88 7.88 4.92
C SER A 68 -3.64 6.49 4.31
N VAL A 69 -2.61 6.35 3.47
CA VAL A 69 -2.18 5.07 2.89
C VAL A 69 -0.67 4.94 3.01
N LEU A 70 -0.22 3.85 3.61
CA LEU A 70 1.18 3.43 3.58
C LEU A 70 1.37 2.46 2.42
N SER A 71 1.94 2.93 1.30
CA SER A 71 2.06 2.10 0.10
C SER A 71 3.27 1.17 0.15
N CYS A 72 2.99 -0.11 -0.06
CA CYS A 72 3.98 -1.18 -0.18
C CYS A 72 3.74 -1.92 -1.50
N TYR A 73 4.16 -1.31 -2.61
CA TYR A 73 3.98 -1.89 -3.94
C TYR A 73 4.79 -3.17 -4.10
N GLN A 74 4.10 -4.29 -4.31
CA GLN A 74 4.67 -5.63 -4.42
C GLN A 74 3.98 -6.43 -5.53
N ASP A 75 4.71 -7.36 -6.16
CA ASP A 75 4.11 -8.34 -7.08
C ASP A 75 3.46 -9.49 -6.29
N LEU A 76 2.22 -9.27 -5.87
CA LEU A 76 1.42 -10.23 -5.09
C LEU A 76 0.97 -11.43 -5.93
N SER A 77 1.15 -11.37 -7.23
CA SER A 77 0.77 -12.39 -8.21
C SER A 77 1.97 -13.07 -8.87
N ALA A 78 3.19 -12.82 -8.38
CA ALA A 78 4.41 -13.36 -8.97
C ALA A 78 4.32 -14.88 -9.19
N PRO A 79 4.63 -15.39 -10.39
CA PRO A 79 4.62 -16.84 -10.67
C PRO A 79 5.64 -17.60 -9.83
N ASP A 80 6.82 -16.99 -9.59
CA ASP A 80 7.83 -17.55 -8.71
C ASP A 80 7.35 -17.54 -7.25
N ALA A 81 7.33 -18.71 -6.61
CA ALA A 81 6.77 -18.89 -5.28
C ALA A 81 7.60 -18.18 -4.19
N ASP A 82 8.93 -18.09 -4.36
CA ASP A 82 9.80 -17.45 -3.37
C ASP A 82 9.70 -15.93 -3.47
N ALA A 83 9.64 -15.39 -4.68
CA ALA A 83 9.39 -13.97 -4.91
C ALA A 83 8.02 -13.56 -4.37
N ARG A 84 6.99 -14.35 -4.61
CA ARG A 84 5.63 -14.08 -4.11
C ARG A 84 5.58 -14.14 -2.58
N ARG A 85 6.24 -15.12 -1.95
CA ARG A 85 6.35 -15.18 -0.48
C ARG A 85 7.04 -13.94 0.08
N ALA A 86 8.16 -13.52 -0.52
CA ALA A 86 8.86 -12.30 -0.11
C ALA A 86 7.99 -11.06 -0.25
N ALA A 87 7.18 -10.96 -1.31
CA ALA A 87 6.22 -9.88 -1.54
C ALA A 87 5.14 -9.84 -0.42
N VAL A 88 4.54 -10.98 -0.11
CA VAL A 88 3.56 -11.11 0.98
C VAL A 88 4.18 -10.72 2.32
N ASP A 89 5.39 -11.19 2.62
CA ASP A 89 6.09 -10.89 3.88
C ASP A 89 6.45 -9.40 4.00
N ALA A 90 6.76 -8.73 2.88
CA ALA A 90 7.00 -7.29 2.86
C ALA A 90 5.72 -6.51 3.24
N VAL A 91 4.57 -6.89 2.67
CA VAL A 91 3.28 -6.25 3.01
C VAL A 91 2.90 -6.52 4.47
N LYS A 92 3.03 -7.77 4.96
CA LYS A 92 2.77 -8.13 6.36
C LYS A 92 3.62 -7.32 7.34
N ARG A 93 4.91 -7.14 7.03
CA ARG A 93 5.80 -6.28 7.82
C ARG A 93 5.33 -4.83 7.82
N THR A 94 4.89 -4.34 6.66
CA THR A 94 4.41 -2.96 6.50
C THR A 94 3.11 -2.71 7.27
N LEU A 95 2.25 -3.71 7.46
CA LEU A 95 1.09 -3.61 8.36
C LEU A 95 1.53 -3.30 9.80
N GLY A 96 2.62 -3.92 10.28
CA GLY A 96 3.22 -3.57 11.58
C GLY A 96 3.73 -2.13 11.63
N TYR A 97 4.36 -1.65 10.57
CA TYR A 97 4.80 -0.25 10.49
C TYR A 97 3.63 0.73 10.47
N ALA A 98 2.53 0.40 9.78
CA ALA A 98 1.34 1.23 9.76
C ALA A 98 0.77 1.48 11.16
N LYS A 99 0.79 0.47 12.04
CA LYS A 99 0.37 0.61 13.45
C LYS A 99 1.25 1.61 14.20
N VAL A 100 2.56 1.57 14.01
CA VAL A 100 3.51 2.50 14.65
C VAL A 100 3.33 3.92 14.13
N LEU A 101 3.13 4.07 12.82
CA LEU A 101 2.96 5.36 12.15
C LEU A 101 1.58 5.99 12.38
N GLY A 102 0.58 5.21 12.82
CA GLY A 102 -0.81 5.62 12.87
C GLY A 102 -1.44 5.77 11.47
N ALA A 103 -0.88 5.08 10.48
CA ALA A 103 -1.44 5.05 9.13
C ALA A 103 -2.78 4.30 9.10
N LYS A 104 -3.71 4.75 8.26
CA LYS A 104 -5.07 4.18 8.22
C LYS A 104 -5.12 2.82 7.56
N MET A 105 -4.25 2.60 6.56
CA MET A 105 -4.18 1.33 5.84
C MET A 105 -2.83 1.16 5.16
N VAL A 106 -2.52 -0.10 4.82
CA VAL A 106 -1.43 -0.44 3.90
C VAL A 106 -2.02 -0.71 2.52
N GLY A 107 -1.48 -0.06 1.49
CA GLY A 107 -1.92 -0.23 0.10
C GLY A 107 -0.89 -0.97 -0.75
N SER A 108 -1.35 -1.81 -1.69
CA SER A 108 -0.52 -2.43 -2.72
C SER A 108 -1.30 -2.65 -4.01
N GLU A 109 -0.61 -2.55 -5.13
CA GLU A 109 -1.01 -3.12 -6.41
C GLU A 109 -0.76 -4.63 -6.42
N THR A 110 -1.03 -5.32 -7.55
CA THR A 110 -0.98 -6.79 -7.61
C THR A 110 0.12 -7.37 -8.49
N ALA A 111 0.81 -6.53 -9.27
CA ALA A 111 1.94 -6.94 -10.12
C ALA A 111 2.94 -5.80 -10.35
N TRP A 112 4.09 -6.13 -10.93
CA TRP A 112 5.05 -5.16 -11.45
C TRP A 112 5.02 -5.17 -12.98
N GLY A 113 4.47 -4.11 -13.56
CA GLY A 113 4.36 -3.95 -15.00
C GLY A 113 3.21 -4.72 -15.63
N PRO A 114 3.01 -4.55 -16.94
CA PRO A 114 1.86 -5.08 -17.64
C PRO A 114 1.91 -6.60 -17.77
N CYS A 115 0.71 -7.21 -17.68
CA CYS A 115 0.47 -8.64 -17.91
C CYS A 115 -0.40 -8.81 -19.16
N THR A 116 -0.13 -9.83 -19.97
CA THR A 116 -1.07 -10.29 -21.02
C THR A 116 -2.33 -10.90 -20.37
N ASP A 117 -3.40 -11.07 -21.16
CA ASP A 117 -4.64 -11.66 -20.63
C ASP A 117 -4.45 -13.10 -20.14
N GLU A 118 -3.57 -13.87 -20.79
CA GLU A 118 -3.19 -15.23 -20.37
C GLU A 118 -2.45 -15.18 -19.04
N GLU A 119 -1.51 -14.23 -18.87
CA GLU A 119 -0.78 -14.05 -17.62
C GLU A 119 -1.71 -13.58 -16.50
N LYS A 120 -2.65 -12.64 -16.76
CA LYS A 120 -3.65 -12.21 -15.80
C LYS A 120 -4.47 -13.39 -15.30
N ALA A 121 -4.95 -14.24 -16.22
CA ALA A 121 -5.73 -15.44 -15.87
C ALA A 121 -4.90 -16.43 -15.03
N ALA A 122 -3.67 -16.72 -15.43
CA ALA A 122 -2.78 -17.64 -14.73
C ALA A 122 -2.36 -17.14 -13.34
N ARG A 123 -2.17 -15.82 -13.17
CA ARG A 123 -1.74 -15.19 -11.91
C ARG A 123 -2.89 -14.94 -10.93
N ARG A 124 -4.15 -14.94 -11.39
CA ARG A 124 -5.32 -14.65 -10.53
C ARG A 124 -5.39 -15.52 -9.27
N PRO A 125 -5.30 -16.87 -9.32
CA PRO A 125 -5.34 -17.68 -8.10
C PRO A 125 -4.17 -17.39 -7.16
N LEU A 126 -2.98 -17.06 -7.69
CA LEU A 126 -1.82 -16.70 -6.90
C LEU A 126 -2.02 -15.36 -6.16
N MET A 127 -2.63 -14.40 -6.83
CA MET A 127 -3.02 -13.11 -6.27
C MET A 127 -4.03 -13.29 -5.12
N LEU A 128 -5.08 -14.08 -5.33
CA LEU A 128 -6.11 -14.33 -4.32
C LEU A 128 -5.53 -14.99 -3.06
N ASP A 129 -4.66 -16.00 -3.21
CA ASP A 129 -3.92 -16.60 -2.09
C ASP A 129 -3.09 -15.58 -1.32
N SER A 130 -2.35 -14.73 -2.04
CA SER A 130 -1.51 -13.69 -1.41
C SER A 130 -2.36 -12.69 -0.61
N ILE A 131 -3.47 -12.22 -1.17
CA ILE A 131 -4.37 -11.27 -0.52
C ILE A 131 -5.01 -11.90 0.72
N ALA A 132 -5.48 -13.15 0.65
CA ALA A 132 -6.03 -13.86 1.79
C ALA A 132 -5.01 -13.94 2.95
N ARG A 133 -3.78 -14.33 2.68
CA ARG A 133 -2.70 -14.42 3.67
C ARG A 133 -2.31 -13.06 4.26
N ILE A 134 -2.40 -11.98 3.50
CA ILE A 134 -2.18 -10.62 3.99
C ILE A 134 -3.35 -10.18 4.86
N THR A 135 -4.58 -10.49 4.46
CA THR A 135 -5.80 -10.17 5.24
C THR A 135 -5.81 -10.87 6.59
N GLU A 136 -5.40 -12.15 6.66
CA GLU A 136 -5.23 -12.84 7.95
C GLU A 136 -4.26 -12.12 8.89
N GLU A 137 -3.14 -11.63 8.38
CA GLU A 137 -2.18 -10.86 9.18
C GLU A 137 -2.74 -9.47 9.55
N ALA A 138 -3.48 -8.82 8.65
CA ALA A 138 -4.14 -7.56 8.93
C ALA A 138 -5.15 -7.73 10.09
N ALA A 139 -5.95 -8.79 10.07
CA ALA A 139 -6.88 -9.12 11.15
C ALA A 139 -6.13 -9.38 12.47
N ARG A 140 -5.05 -10.15 12.44
CA ARG A 140 -4.22 -10.43 13.64
C ARG A 140 -3.66 -9.15 14.27
N LEU A 141 -3.33 -8.16 13.45
CA LEU A 141 -2.77 -6.87 13.89
C LEU A 141 -3.84 -5.80 14.14
N ASP A 142 -5.11 -6.08 13.90
CA ASP A 142 -6.17 -5.06 13.86
C ASP A 142 -5.75 -3.87 12.97
N ALA A 143 -5.35 -4.18 11.75
CA ALA A 143 -4.88 -3.25 10.73
C ALA A 143 -5.72 -3.43 9.46
N VAL A 144 -5.58 -2.54 8.49
CA VAL A 144 -6.31 -2.61 7.22
C VAL A 144 -5.32 -2.77 6.07
N PHE A 145 -5.55 -3.78 5.24
CA PHE A 145 -4.95 -3.90 3.92
C PHE A 145 -5.94 -3.42 2.87
N ALA A 146 -5.47 -2.63 1.90
CA ALA A 146 -6.27 -2.17 0.77
C ALA A 146 -5.55 -2.47 -0.55
N VAL A 147 -6.21 -3.23 -1.42
CA VAL A 147 -5.67 -3.57 -2.73
C VAL A 147 -6.14 -2.56 -3.77
N GLU A 148 -5.24 -2.18 -4.66
CA GLU A 148 -5.51 -1.26 -5.78
C GLU A 148 -5.59 -2.04 -7.09
N SER A 149 -6.64 -1.79 -7.87
CA SER A 149 -6.76 -2.30 -9.23
C SER A 149 -5.98 -1.45 -10.21
N VAL A 150 -5.35 -2.12 -11.19
CA VAL A 150 -4.67 -1.48 -12.32
C VAL A 150 -5.00 -2.26 -13.58
N ASP A 151 -5.40 -1.60 -14.66
CA ASP A 151 -5.90 -2.18 -15.92
C ASP A 151 -4.95 -3.23 -16.53
N VAL A 152 -3.64 -3.03 -16.40
CA VAL A 152 -2.59 -3.93 -16.92
C VAL A 152 -2.20 -5.04 -15.96
N HIS A 153 -2.75 -5.09 -14.73
CA HIS A 153 -2.44 -6.09 -13.71
C HIS A 153 -3.50 -7.21 -13.66
N PRO A 154 -3.25 -8.32 -12.92
CA PRO A 154 -4.26 -9.37 -12.72
C PRO A 154 -5.54 -8.89 -12.06
N LEU A 155 -5.49 -7.85 -11.22
CA LEU A 155 -6.65 -7.17 -10.66
C LEU A 155 -6.97 -5.94 -11.49
N CYS A 156 -7.81 -6.08 -12.52
CA CYS A 156 -8.01 -5.05 -13.54
C CYS A 156 -9.49 -4.68 -13.80
N THR A 157 -10.45 -5.28 -13.10
CA THR A 157 -11.88 -4.96 -13.30
C THR A 157 -12.64 -4.84 -11.98
N PRO A 158 -13.79 -4.12 -11.96
CA PRO A 158 -14.66 -4.04 -10.79
C PRO A 158 -15.16 -5.41 -10.30
N GLU A 159 -15.41 -6.35 -11.22
CA GLU A 159 -15.86 -7.71 -10.89
C GLU A 159 -14.77 -8.48 -10.14
N LEU A 160 -13.51 -8.33 -10.56
CA LEU A 160 -12.36 -8.94 -9.86
C LEU A 160 -12.13 -8.30 -8.49
N LEU A 161 -12.37 -7.00 -8.32
CA LEU A 161 -12.36 -6.36 -7.01
C LEU A 161 -13.42 -6.97 -6.08
N ARG A 162 -14.63 -7.22 -6.59
CA ARG A 162 -15.67 -7.89 -5.81
C ARG A 162 -15.25 -9.30 -5.42
N GLU A 163 -14.70 -10.07 -6.35
CA GLU A 163 -14.19 -11.41 -6.07
C GLU A 163 -13.12 -11.43 -4.98
N VAL A 164 -12.19 -10.46 -5.00
CA VAL A 164 -11.16 -10.33 -3.94
C VAL A 164 -11.82 -10.10 -2.58
N LEU A 165 -12.80 -9.20 -2.48
CA LEU A 165 -13.49 -8.91 -1.22
C LEU A 165 -14.29 -10.13 -0.73
N ASP A 166 -14.97 -10.83 -1.64
CA ASP A 166 -15.74 -12.03 -1.32
C ASP A 166 -14.82 -13.19 -0.86
N ALA A 167 -13.65 -13.34 -1.51
CA ALA A 167 -12.65 -14.36 -1.14
C ALA A 167 -11.95 -14.03 0.18
N ALA A 168 -11.68 -12.77 0.46
CA ALA A 168 -11.11 -12.35 1.74
C ALA A 168 -12.07 -12.58 2.90
N ALA A 169 -13.39 -12.44 2.66
CA ALA A 169 -14.48 -12.62 3.62
C ALA A 169 -14.30 -11.81 4.94
N ASP A 170 -13.55 -10.73 4.88
CA ASP A 170 -13.20 -9.88 6.02
C ASP A 170 -13.18 -8.41 5.60
N GLU A 171 -14.36 -7.79 5.58
CA GLU A 171 -14.52 -6.39 5.20
C GLU A 171 -13.91 -5.41 6.22
N ALA A 172 -13.61 -5.84 7.41
CA ALA A 172 -12.96 -4.97 8.40
C ALA A 172 -11.48 -4.75 8.04
N HIS A 173 -10.79 -5.79 7.57
CA HIS A 173 -9.34 -5.80 7.39
C HIS A 173 -8.89 -5.87 5.93
N CYS A 174 -9.80 -6.17 4.97
CA CYS A 174 -9.56 -6.11 3.53
C CYS A 174 -10.44 -5.04 2.88
N ARG A 175 -9.80 -4.07 2.22
CA ARG A 175 -10.45 -2.94 1.54
C ARG A 175 -9.89 -2.78 0.12
N VAL A 176 -10.44 -1.83 -0.62
CA VAL A 176 -9.95 -1.45 -1.94
C VAL A 176 -9.54 0.02 -1.96
N ILE A 177 -8.48 0.32 -2.69
CA ILE A 177 -8.19 1.68 -3.16
C ILE A 177 -8.92 1.81 -4.49
N PHE A 178 -9.93 2.67 -4.52
CA PHE A 178 -10.72 2.90 -5.72
C PHE A 178 -10.05 3.99 -6.56
N ASP A 179 -9.40 3.58 -7.64
CA ASP A 179 -8.86 4.47 -8.66
C ASP A 179 -9.68 4.31 -9.96
N PRO A 180 -10.59 5.26 -10.24
CA PRO A 180 -11.43 5.17 -11.45
C PRO A 180 -10.63 5.31 -12.74
N VAL A 181 -9.47 5.96 -12.73
CA VAL A 181 -8.62 6.07 -13.92
C VAL A 181 -8.06 4.70 -14.29
N ASN A 182 -7.58 3.95 -13.30
CA ASN A 182 -7.07 2.59 -13.51
C ASN A 182 -8.14 1.54 -13.87
N LEU A 183 -9.43 1.88 -13.78
CA LEU A 183 -10.54 0.97 -14.07
C LEU A 183 -11.23 1.26 -15.40
N PHE A 184 -11.05 2.45 -15.98
CA PHE A 184 -11.80 2.92 -17.15
C PHE A 184 -10.90 3.44 -18.29
N CYS A 185 -9.59 3.20 -18.23
CA CYS A 185 -8.64 3.55 -19.31
C CYS A 185 -8.41 2.41 -20.28
#